data_391c2f05a04dd48682ed0f57091d800c
#
_entry.id   391c2f05a04dd48682ed0f57091d800c
#
_cell.length_a   1.000
_cell.length_b   1.000
_cell.length_c   1.000
_cell.angle_alpha   90.00
_cell.angle_beta   90.00
_cell.angle_gamma   90.00
#
_symmetry.space_group_name_H-M   'P 1'
#
loop_
_entity.id
_entity.type
_entity.pdbx_description
1 polymer ?
#
loop_
_entity_poly.entity_id
_entity_poly.type
_entity_poly.pdbx_seq_one_letter_code
_entity_poly.pdbx_strand_id
1 'polypeptide(L)'
;MNITGNTIFIPGATSGIGLALAARLQAAGNTVVIGGRRTDVLQTLGAAHGFGTVTIDTTDPASVLAARDRVLAEHPDLNVLIAMAGVMGSEDVRGGTFLADAQRIVDTNINGPLRLIAAFIDHLQGRPAATLMTVSSGLAHTPLAFTPTYNGSKAFIHQYSESIRLQLAGTSVQVIELVPPAVQTELMPGNSQNAHYLPLDAFADEVMTLLAAEPDAREILVDRVKFLRFAEVEGRYPAAVAALNPAA
;
A
#
# COMPACT_ATOMS: atom_id res chain seq x y z
N MET A 1 8.55 -8.75 9.50
CA MET A 1 8.07 -8.05 10.73
C MET A 1 7.35 -9.03 11.64
N ASN A 2 7.42 -8.87 12.96
CA ASN A 2 6.51 -9.60 13.86
C ASN A 2 5.08 -9.09 13.63
N ILE A 3 4.07 -9.98 13.65
CA ILE A 3 2.68 -9.60 13.39
C ILE A 3 1.90 -9.17 14.64
N THR A 4 2.54 -9.14 15.81
CA THR A 4 1.92 -8.80 17.10
C THR A 4 2.76 -7.80 17.88
N GLY A 5 2.13 -7.03 18.77
CA GLY A 5 2.82 -6.13 19.70
C GLY A 5 3.41 -4.87 19.06
N ASN A 6 2.98 -4.49 17.88
CA ASN A 6 3.43 -3.28 17.20
C ASN A 6 2.46 -2.12 17.43
N THR A 7 2.96 -0.92 17.23
CA THR A 7 2.16 0.28 17.00
C THR A 7 2.31 0.67 15.53
N ILE A 8 1.19 0.63 14.79
CA ILE A 8 1.16 0.65 13.31
C ILE A 8 0.39 1.88 12.83
N PHE A 9 0.96 2.67 11.93
CA PHE A 9 0.24 3.74 11.23
C PHE A 9 -0.03 3.35 9.77
N ILE A 10 -1.30 3.46 9.35
CA ILE A 10 -1.78 3.07 8.01
C ILE A 10 -2.55 4.23 7.36
N PRO A 11 -1.89 5.24 6.78
CA PRO A 11 -2.56 6.24 5.97
C PRO A 11 -3.15 5.60 4.70
N GLY A 12 -4.44 5.86 4.44
CA GLY A 12 -5.20 5.23 3.35
C GLY A 12 -6.02 4.00 3.77
N ALA A 13 -6.20 3.77 5.09
CA ALA A 13 -6.95 2.62 5.61
C ALA A 13 -8.44 2.91 5.91
N THR A 14 -9.08 3.84 5.21
CA THR A 14 -10.52 4.11 5.39
C THR A 14 -11.43 3.20 4.56
N SER A 15 -10.86 2.29 3.74
CA SER A 15 -11.59 1.30 2.92
C SER A 15 -10.63 0.27 2.32
N GLY A 16 -11.20 -0.73 1.63
CA GLY A 16 -10.46 -1.71 0.82
C GLY A 16 -9.36 -2.44 1.58
N ILE A 17 -8.24 -2.69 0.91
CA ILE A 17 -7.10 -3.44 1.45
C ILE A 17 -6.60 -2.85 2.76
N GLY A 18 -6.46 -1.52 2.82
CA GLY A 18 -5.95 -0.84 4.02
C GLY A 18 -6.81 -1.09 5.26
N LEU A 19 -8.14 -0.98 5.12
CA LEU A 19 -9.07 -1.26 6.23
C LEU A 19 -9.07 -2.75 6.60
N ALA A 20 -9.08 -3.64 5.62
CA ALA A 20 -9.10 -5.08 5.87
C ALA A 20 -7.83 -5.56 6.62
N LEU A 21 -6.66 -5.01 6.28
CA LEU A 21 -5.43 -5.29 7.01
C LEU A 21 -5.39 -4.61 8.38
N ALA A 22 -5.85 -3.35 8.50
CA ALA A 22 -5.94 -2.65 9.77
C ALA A 22 -6.74 -3.45 10.81
N ALA A 23 -7.91 -3.96 10.40
CA ALA A 23 -8.77 -4.76 11.28
C ALA A 23 -8.09 -6.07 11.75
N ARG A 24 -7.42 -6.78 10.84
CA ARG A 24 -6.70 -8.02 11.18
C ARG A 24 -5.49 -7.78 12.05
N LEU A 25 -4.73 -6.75 11.77
CA LEU A 25 -3.57 -6.36 12.59
C LEU A 25 -4.00 -5.94 13.99
N GLN A 26 -5.10 -5.18 14.12
CA GLN A 26 -5.68 -4.84 15.43
C GLN A 26 -6.11 -6.10 16.19
N ALA A 27 -6.82 -7.00 15.53
CA ALA A 27 -7.26 -8.28 16.11
C ALA A 27 -6.09 -9.20 16.52
N ALA A 28 -4.94 -9.08 15.85
CA ALA A 28 -3.71 -9.79 16.20
C ALA A 28 -2.97 -9.18 17.42
N GLY A 29 -3.50 -8.12 18.06
CA GLY A 29 -2.92 -7.54 19.28
C GLY A 29 -1.93 -6.40 19.01
N ASN A 30 -2.04 -5.71 17.89
CA ASN A 30 -1.31 -4.47 17.63
C ASN A 30 -2.16 -3.25 17.99
N THR A 31 -1.52 -2.12 18.26
CA THR A 31 -2.17 -0.81 18.29
C THR A 31 -2.16 -0.24 16.87
N VAL A 32 -3.34 -0.03 16.29
CA VAL A 32 -3.45 0.45 14.91
C VAL A 32 -4.01 1.87 14.85
N VAL A 33 -3.30 2.75 14.16
CA VAL A 33 -3.74 4.11 13.82
C VAL A 33 -4.04 4.16 12.33
N ILE A 34 -5.25 4.54 11.96
CA ILE A 34 -5.64 4.72 10.55
C ILE A 34 -5.66 6.19 10.16
N GLY A 35 -5.26 6.46 8.92
CA GLY A 35 -5.26 7.81 8.37
C GLY A 35 -6.08 7.94 7.09
N GLY A 36 -6.67 9.12 6.88
CA GLY A 36 -7.41 9.45 5.66
C GLY A 36 -8.01 10.85 5.68
N ARG A 37 -8.63 11.26 4.58
CA ARG A 37 -9.21 12.61 4.43
C ARG A 37 -10.61 12.76 5.00
N ARG A 38 -11.37 11.65 5.11
CA ARG A 38 -12.77 11.64 5.53
C ARG A 38 -12.87 11.48 7.05
N THR A 39 -12.98 12.59 7.74
CA THR A 39 -12.98 12.63 9.22
C THR A 39 -14.17 11.87 9.82
N ASP A 40 -15.34 11.95 9.23
CA ASP A 40 -16.54 11.23 9.62
C ASP A 40 -16.37 9.70 9.52
N VAL A 41 -15.79 9.24 8.42
CA VAL A 41 -15.46 7.81 8.23
C VAL A 41 -14.42 7.35 9.24
N LEU A 42 -13.37 8.16 9.50
CA LEU A 42 -12.35 7.84 10.49
C LEU A 42 -12.96 7.69 11.89
N GLN A 43 -13.84 8.61 12.31
CA GLN A 43 -14.52 8.53 13.59
C GLN A 43 -15.38 7.27 13.72
N THR A 44 -16.15 6.94 12.68
CA THR A 44 -16.97 5.72 12.64
C THR A 44 -16.11 4.46 12.76
N LEU A 45 -15.03 4.37 11.99
CA LEU A 45 -14.13 3.21 12.01
C LEU A 45 -13.35 3.11 13.33
N GLY A 46 -12.91 4.25 13.88
CA GLY A 46 -12.25 4.30 15.18
C GLY A 46 -13.13 3.75 16.29
N ALA A 47 -14.40 4.17 16.33
CA ALA A 47 -15.38 3.67 17.30
C ALA A 47 -15.71 2.19 17.10
N ALA A 48 -15.82 1.73 15.85
CA ALA A 48 -16.20 0.34 15.56
C ALA A 48 -15.08 -0.68 15.82
N HIS A 49 -13.82 -0.30 15.62
CA HIS A 49 -12.67 -1.22 15.67
C HIS A 49 -11.66 -0.89 16.77
N GLY A 50 -11.81 0.22 17.49
CA GLY A 50 -10.84 0.67 18.48
C GLY A 50 -9.55 1.22 17.88
N PHE A 51 -9.58 1.69 16.62
CA PHE A 51 -8.42 2.31 15.99
C PHE A 51 -8.14 3.71 16.55
N GLY A 52 -6.85 4.06 16.66
CA GLY A 52 -6.45 5.46 16.63
C GLY A 52 -6.78 6.06 15.25
N THR A 53 -7.09 7.36 15.20
CA THR A 53 -7.47 8.00 13.92
C THR A 53 -6.79 9.34 13.75
N VAL A 54 -6.31 9.61 12.53
CA VAL A 54 -5.75 10.92 12.18
C VAL A 54 -6.20 11.36 10.79
N THR A 55 -6.65 12.61 10.68
CA THR A 55 -6.94 13.21 9.37
C THR A 55 -5.61 13.52 8.67
N ILE A 56 -5.47 13.00 7.44
CA ILE A 56 -4.28 13.21 6.63
C ILE A 56 -4.64 13.22 5.14
N ASP A 57 -4.08 14.17 4.40
CA ASP A 57 -3.99 14.16 2.95
C ASP A 57 -2.52 13.96 2.56
N THR A 58 -2.20 12.82 1.96
CA THR A 58 -0.81 12.49 1.56
C THR A 58 -0.32 13.31 0.38
N THR A 59 -1.20 14.04 -0.30
CA THR A 59 -0.83 14.97 -1.38
C THR A 59 -0.44 16.35 -0.84
N ASP A 60 -0.78 16.67 0.42
CA ASP A 60 -0.43 17.93 1.08
C ASP A 60 0.73 17.72 2.08
N PRO A 61 1.93 18.30 1.83
CA PRO A 61 3.06 18.18 2.74
C PRO A 61 2.77 18.69 4.16
N ALA A 62 1.99 19.77 4.31
CA ALA A 62 1.66 20.33 5.62
C ALA A 62 0.75 19.38 6.41
N SER A 63 -0.23 18.75 5.74
CA SER A 63 -1.09 17.74 6.32
C SER A 63 -0.30 16.51 6.78
N VAL A 64 0.70 16.07 6.00
CA VAL A 64 1.57 14.94 6.37
C VAL A 64 2.37 15.25 7.64
N LEU A 65 2.97 16.44 7.73
CA LEU A 65 3.74 16.85 8.91
C LEU A 65 2.86 16.99 10.15
N ALA A 66 1.69 17.62 10.03
CA ALA A 66 0.74 17.73 11.14
C ALA A 66 0.25 16.35 11.62
N ALA A 67 -0.03 15.44 10.70
CA ALA A 67 -0.41 14.07 11.04
C ALA A 67 0.73 13.31 11.72
N ARG A 68 1.98 13.44 11.26
CA ARG A 68 3.18 12.89 11.92
C ARG A 68 3.26 13.36 13.36
N ASP A 69 3.23 14.68 13.58
CA ASP A 69 3.41 15.27 14.91
C ASP A 69 2.34 14.76 15.88
N ARG A 70 1.09 14.68 15.41
CA ARG A 70 -0.01 14.13 16.20
C ARG A 70 0.17 12.64 16.51
N VAL A 71 0.48 11.83 15.49
CA VAL A 71 0.66 10.38 15.66
C VAL A 71 1.80 10.10 16.64
N LEU A 72 2.95 10.78 16.50
CA LEU A 72 4.09 10.54 17.38
C LEU A 72 3.89 11.07 18.80
N ALA A 73 3.07 12.11 18.99
CA ALA A 73 2.70 12.60 20.33
C ALA A 73 1.75 11.63 21.06
N GLU A 74 0.77 11.07 20.35
CA GLU A 74 -0.20 10.13 20.89
C GLU A 74 0.33 8.68 20.96
N HIS A 75 1.25 8.32 20.07
CA HIS A 75 1.83 6.98 19.89
C HIS A 75 3.36 7.03 19.74
N PRO A 76 4.11 7.41 20.78
CA PRO A 76 5.56 7.54 20.73
C PRO A 76 6.27 6.21 20.46
N ASP A 77 5.57 5.09 20.64
CA ASP A 77 6.07 3.74 20.37
C ASP A 77 5.81 3.25 18.94
N LEU A 78 5.34 4.11 18.05
CA LEU A 78 5.15 3.79 16.64
C LEU A 78 6.41 3.11 16.08
N ASN A 79 6.24 1.92 15.53
CA ASN A 79 7.34 1.17 14.93
C ASN A 79 7.03 0.57 13.55
N VAL A 80 5.79 0.74 13.06
CA VAL A 80 5.40 0.27 11.72
C VAL A 80 4.67 1.38 10.97
N LEU A 81 5.16 1.69 9.77
CA LEU A 81 4.47 2.55 8.80
C LEU A 81 4.09 1.71 7.58
N ILE A 82 2.80 1.71 7.21
CA ILE A 82 2.30 1.09 5.98
C ILE A 82 1.82 2.19 5.03
N ALA A 83 2.59 2.51 3.99
CA ALA A 83 2.25 3.54 3.02
C ALA A 83 1.19 3.03 2.03
N MET A 84 -0.07 2.94 2.50
CA MET A 84 -1.17 2.26 1.81
C MET A 84 -1.93 3.16 0.83
N ALA A 85 -1.94 4.48 1.03
CA ALA A 85 -2.72 5.40 0.21
C ALA A 85 -2.38 5.29 -1.28
N GLY A 86 -3.39 5.15 -2.11
CA GLY A 86 -3.22 5.08 -3.55
C GLY A 86 -4.54 5.25 -4.29
N VAL A 87 -4.44 5.68 -5.53
CA VAL A 87 -5.57 5.86 -6.45
C VAL A 87 -5.24 5.23 -7.80
N MET A 88 -6.27 4.89 -8.55
CA MET A 88 -6.18 4.34 -9.90
C MET A 88 -7.19 5.07 -10.80
N GLY A 89 -6.95 5.11 -12.09
CA GLY A 89 -7.83 5.71 -13.08
C GLY A 89 -7.60 5.08 -14.45
N SER A 90 -8.62 5.19 -15.30
CA SER A 90 -8.51 4.82 -16.73
C SER A 90 -8.01 6.00 -17.53
N GLU A 91 -7.05 5.77 -18.41
CA GLU A 91 -6.41 6.79 -19.23
C GLU A 91 -6.41 6.37 -20.71
N ASP A 92 -6.71 7.33 -21.59
CA ASP A 92 -6.52 7.19 -23.04
C ASP A 92 -5.49 8.19 -23.53
N VAL A 93 -4.27 7.74 -23.76
CA VAL A 93 -3.15 8.57 -24.19
C VAL A 93 -3.25 9.04 -25.65
N ARG A 94 -4.22 8.54 -26.43
CA ARG A 94 -4.51 9.01 -27.78
C ARG A 94 -5.15 10.40 -27.80
N GLY A 95 -5.67 10.85 -26.66
CA GLY A 95 -6.21 12.20 -26.43
C GLY A 95 -5.46 12.93 -25.32
N GLY A 96 -5.47 14.25 -25.27
CA GLY A 96 -4.73 15.04 -24.28
C GLY A 96 -5.41 15.17 -22.90
N THR A 97 -6.58 14.60 -22.70
CA THR A 97 -7.38 14.83 -21.46
C THR A 97 -6.89 14.00 -20.26
N PHE A 98 -6.04 13.00 -20.46
CA PHE A 98 -5.54 12.11 -19.40
C PHE A 98 -4.61 12.79 -18.39
N LEU A 99 -3.99 13.94 -18.75
CA LEU A 99 -2.89 14.55 -17.98
C LEU A 99 -3.27 14.88 -16.53
N ALA A 100 -4.47 15.39 -16.29
CA ALA A 100 -4.93 15.74 -14.94
C ALA A 100 -5.03 14.50 -14.04
N ASP A 101 -5.57 13.40 -14.56
CA ASP A 101 -5.63 12.12 -13.84
C ASP A 101 -4.24 11.52 -13.63
N ALA A 102 -3.37 11.60 -14.63
CA ALA A 102 -1.98 11.16 -14.51
C ALA A 102 -1.25 11.94 -13.38
N GLN A 103 -1.37 13.26 -13.34
CA GLN A 103 -0.78 14.10 -12.29
C GLN A 103 -1.31 13.72 -10.90
N ARG A 104 -2.62 13.52 -10.76
CA ARG A 104 -3.26 13.09 -9.52
C ARG A 104 -2.73 11.72 -9.06
N ILE A 105 -2.53 10.77 -9.99
CA ILE A 105 -1.97 9.45 -9.69
C ILE A 105 -0.51 9.58 -9.25
N VAL A 106 0.31 10.36 -9.94
CA VAL A 106 1.71 10.60 -9.57
C VAL A 106 1.80 11.23 -8.17
N ASP A 107 0.99 12.25 -7.90
CA ASP A 107 1.05 12.95 -6.61
C ASP A 107 0.61 12.07 -5.44
N THR A 108 -0.43 11.23 -5.64
CA THR A 108 -0.92 10.32 -4.60
C THR A 108 -0.02 9.10 -4.46
N ASN A 109 0.34 8.42 -5.56
CA ASN A 109 0.96 7.09 -5.52
C ASN A 109 2.49 7.14 -5.44
N ILE A 110 3.12 8.24 -5.82
CA ILE A 110 4.58 8.42 -5.76
C ILE A 110 4.93 9.44 -4.67
N ASN A 111 4.50 10.69 -4.83
CA ASN A 111 4.86 11.74 -3.91
C ASN A 111 4.29 11.51 -2.49
N GLY A 112 3.09 10.94 -2.39
CA GLY A 112 2.48 10.59 -1.10
C GLY A 112 3.35 9.66 -0.26
N PRO A 113 3.73 8.46 -0.74
CA PRO A 113 4.68 7.58 -0.05
C PRO A 113 6.03 8.23 0.25
N LEU A 114 6.60 9.02 -0.67
CA LEU A 114 7.86 9.73 -0.43
C LEU A 114 7.74 10.71 0.75
N ARG A 115 6.65 11.49 0.82
CA ARG A 115 6.37 12.41 1.93
C ARG A 115 6.21 11.68 3.26
N LEU A 116 5.47 10.56 3.26
CA LEU A 116 5.29 9.73 4.44
C LEU A 116 6.62 9.16 4.94
N ILE A 117 7.42 8.58 4.05
CA ILE A 117 8.72 8.02 4.40
C ILE A 117 9.62 9.13 4.95
N ALA A 118 9.73 10.26 4.27
CA ALA A 118 10.54 11.40 4.75
C ALA A 118 10.09 11.92 6.12
N ALA A 119 8.78 11.90 6.41
CA ALA A 119 8.26 12.39 7.69
C ALA A 119 8.51 11.44 8.86
N PHE A 120 8.60 10.12 8.63
CA PHE A 120 8.65 9.12 9.70
C PHE A 120 9.97 8.37 9.80
N ILE A 121 10.85 8.44 8.81
CA ILE A 121 12.04 7.56 8.75
C ILE A 121 13.01 7.78 9.92
N ASP A 122 13.23 9.02 10.35
CA ASP A 122 14.11 9.31 11.49
C ASP A 122 13.57 8.69 12.79
N HIS A 123 12.24 8.77 13.00
CA HIS A 123 11.59 8.14 14.13
C HIS A 123 11.72 6.61 14.08
N LEU A 124 11.46 6.00 12.91
CA LEU A 124 11.57 4.55 12.73
C LEU A 124 13.00 4.05 12.96
N GLN A 125 14.02 4.76 12.49
CA GLN A 125 15.42 4.42 12.76
C GLN A 125 15.80 4.49 14.25
N GLY A 126 15.11 5.31 15.01
CA GLY A 126 15.27 5.39 16.48
C GLY A 126 14.62 4.23 17.25
N ARG A 127 13.86 3.36 16.59
CA ARG A 127 13.20 2.20 17.24
C ARG A 127 14.11 0.97 17.23
N PRO A 128 14.05 0.10 18.27
CA PRO A 128 14.85 -1.14 18.32
C PRO A 128 14.55 -2.12 17.19
N ALA A 129 13.29 -2.13 16.71
CA ALA A 129 12.82 -2.87 15.55
C ALA A 129 11.69 -2.08 14.89
N ALA A 130 11.84 -1.77 13.62
CA ALA A 130 10.85 -1.03 12.86
C ALA A 130 10.57 -1.66 11.50
N THR A 131 9.39 -1.40 10.96
CA THR A 131 9.02 -1.83 9.60
C THR A 131 8.46 -0.66 8.81
N LEU A 132 8.98 -0.51 7.61
CA LEU A 132 8.42 0.33 6.56
C LEU A 132 7.82 -0.59 5.49
N MET A 133 6.50 -0.59 5.36
CA MET A 133 5.81 -1.35 4.32
C MET A 133 5.34 -0.40 3.21
N THR A 134 5.79 -0.67 2.01
CA THR A 134 5.31 -0.03 0.77
C THR A 134 4.28 -0.90 0.08
N VAL A 135 3.45 -0.32 -0.79
CA VAL A 135 2.40 -1.07 -1.50
C VAL A 135 2.51 -0.80 -3.00
N SER A 136 3.05 -1.77 -3.72
CA SER A 136 3.10 -1.77 -5.18
C SER A 136 1.87 -2.46 -5.80
N SER A 137 2.04 -3.28 -6.79
CA SER A 137 0.98 -4.05 -7.46
C SER A 137 1.60 -5.08 -8.40
N GLY A 138 0.88 -6.12 -8.77
CA GLY A 138 1.23 -6.96 -9.92
C GLY A 138 1.39 -6.16 -11.23
N LEU A 139 0.69 -5.02 -11.33
CA LEU A 139 0.81 -4.08 -12.46
C LEU A 139 2.14 -3.29 -12.49
N ALA A 140 2.96 -3.39 -11.47
CA ALA A 140 4.35 -2.92 -11.50
C ALA A 140 5.23 -3.74 -12.46
N HIS A 141 4.83 -4.98 -12.73
CA HIS A 141 5.61 -5.98 -13.49
C HIS A 141 4.99 -6.35 -14.83
N THR A 142 3.66 -6.30 -14.92
CA THR A 142 2.92 -6.61 -16.15
C THR A 142 1.86 -5.54 -16.38
N PRO A 143 1.91 -4.75 -17.46
CA PRO A 143 1.06 -3.57 -17.63
C PRO A 143 -0.37 -3.92 -18.04
N LEU A 144 -1.32 -3.17 -17.50
CA LEU A 144 -2.70 -3.10 -17.96
C LEU A 144 -2.86 -1.87 -18.87
N ALA A 145 -3.28 -2.05 -20.10
CA ALA A 145 -3.17 -1.04 -21.15
C ALA A 145 -3.89 0.29 -20.85
N PHE A 146 -5.05 0.24 -20.17
CA PHE A 146 -5.84 1.45 -19.89
C PHE A 146 -5.48 2.16 -18.58
N THR A 147 -4.35 1.79 -17.93
CA THR A 147 -3.91 2.42 -16.67
C THR A 147 -2.40 2.74 -16.67
N PRO A 148 -1.86 3.38 -17.73
CA PRO A 148 -0.41 3.50 -17.92
C PRO A 148 0.27 4.24 -16.77
N THR A 149 -0.28 5.35 -16.27
CA THR A 149 0.32 6.10 -15.16
C THR A 149 0.25 5.32 -13.85
N TYR A 150 -0.84 4.59 -13.59
CA TYR A 150 -0.91 3.71 -12.42
C TYR A 150 0.17 2.64 -12.46
N ASN A 151 0.31 1.91 -13.59
CA ASN A 151 1.35 0.90 -13.76
C ASN A 151 2.74 1.48 -13.49
N GLY A 152 3.05 2.63 -14.12
CA GLY A 152 4.32 3.34 -13.92
C GLY A 152 4.53 3.77 -12.46
N SER A 153 3.49 4.24 -11.77
CA SER A 153 3.58 4.61 -10.35
C SER A 153 3.91 3.40 -9.46
N LYS A 154 3.35 2.24 -9.77
CA LYS A 154 3.60 1.00 -9.01
C LYS A 154 4.97 0.39 -9.33
N ALA A 155 5.45 0.51 -10.57
CA ALA A 155 6.82 0.17 -10.93
C ALA A 155 7.84 1.08 -10.21
N PHE A 156 7.54 2.39 -10.06
CA PHE A 156 8.36 3.29 -9.25
C PHE A 156 8.45 2.79 -7.80
N ILE A 157 7.31 2.47 -7.16
CA ILE A 157 7.30 2.01 -5.76
C ILE A 157 8.07 0.70 -5.60
N HIS A 158 7.95 -0.25 -6.53
CA HIS A 158 8.74 -1.48 -6.52
C HIS A 158 10.25 -1.16 -6.52
N GLN A 159 10.71 -0.43 -7.52
CA GLN A 159 12.14 -0.10 -7.65
C GLN A 159 12.65 0.77 -6.50
N TYR A 160 11.81 1.67 -5.98
CA TYR A 160 12.13 2.49 -4.82
C TYR A 160 12.28 1.63 -3.56
N SER A 161 11.40 0.64 -3.36
CA SER A 161 11.46 -0.29 -2.22
C SER A 161 12.75 -1.10 -2.22
N GLU A 162 13.18 -1.59 -3.39
CA GLU A 162 14.48 -2.26 -3.53
C GLU A 162 15.64 -1.33 -3.14
N SER A 163 15.62 -0.09 -3.63
CA SER A 163 16.69 0.88 -3.40
C SER A 163 16.81 1.31 -1.93
N ILE A 164 15.69 1.63 -1.28
CA ILE A 164 15.71 2.04 0.14
C ILE A 164 16.02 0.86 1.07
N ARG A 165 15.70 -0.36 0.69
CA ARG A 165 16.11 -1.57 1.43
C ARG A 165 17.64 -1.67 1.49
N LEU A 166 18.32 -1.34 0.39
CA LEU A 166 19.79 -1.29 0.36
C LEU A 166 20.34 -0.15 1.22
N GLN A 167 19.73 1.05 1.17
CA GLN A 167 20.15 2.19 1.97
C GLN A 167 19.95 1.98 3.48
N LEU A 168 18.89 1.29 3.87
CA LEU A 168 18.54 1.02 5.26
C LEU A 168 19.17 -0.28 5.79
N ALA A 169 19.96 -0.98 4.97
CA ALA A 169 20.69 -2.16 5.40
C ALA A 169 21.62 -1.82 6.59
N GLY A 170 21.54 -2.62 7.65
CA GLY A 170 22.29 -2.36 8.88
C GLY A 170 21.64 -1.39 9.88
N THR A 171 20.48 -0.82 9.55
CA THR A 171 19.61 -0.10 10.49
C THR A 171 18.61 -1.05 11.14
N SER A 172 17.80 -0.54 12.09
CA SER A 172 16.68 -1.28 12.69
C SER A 172 15.44 -1.39 11.80
N VAL A 173 15.43 -0.75 10.62
CA VAL A 173 14.26 -0.63 9.77
C VAL A 173 14.22 -1.73 8.71
N GLN A 174 13.28 -2.64 8.82
CA GLN A 174 12.96 -3.61 7.78
C GLN A 174 12.07 -2.96 6.70
N VAL A 175 12.42 -3.12 5.43
CA VAL A 175 11.58 -2.68 4.30
C VAL A 175 10.89 -3.88 3.68
N ILE A 176 9.56 -3.88 3.73
CA ILE A 176 8.68 -4.91 3.14
C ILE A 176 7.87 -4.26 2.02
N GLU A 177 7.74 -4.95 0.90
CA GLU A 177 6.84 -4.56 -0.18
C GLU A 177 5.62 -5.49 -0.22
N LEU A 178 4.42 -4.95 -0.07
CA LEU A 178 3.19 -5.67 -0.34
C LEU A 178 2.85 -5.52 -1.83
N VAL A 179 2.62 -6.63 -2.53
CA VAL A 179 2.33 -6.66 -3.97
C VAL A 179 0.94 -7.25 -4.22
N PRO A 180 -0.14 -6.45 -4.21
CA PRO A 180 -1.49 -6.95 -4.47
C PRO A 180 -1.72 -7.34 -5.93
N PRO A 181 -2.51 -8.41 -6.20
CA PRO A 181 -3.17 -8.63 -7.48
C PRO A 181 -4.39 -7.72 -7.63
N ALA A 182 -5.24 -8.00 -8.63
CA ALA A 182 -6.58 -7.44 -8.68
C ALA A 182 -7.42 -8.03 -7.52
N VAL A 183 -7.87 -7.15 -6.60
CA VAL A 183 -8.64 -7.48 -5.39
C VAL A 183 -10.00 -6.77 -5.45
N GLN A 184 -11.06 -7.44 -4.98
CA GLN A 184 -12.43 -6.90 -4.92
C GLN A 184 -12.50 -5.71 -3.95
N THR A 185 -12.25 -4.50 -4.47
CA THR A 185 -12.32 -3.22 -3.75
C THR A 185 -12.89 -2.15 -4.66
N GLU A 186 -13.25 -0.99 -4.10
CA GLU A 186 -13.68 0.17 -4.86
C GLU A 186 -12.51 1.11 -5.28
N LEU A 187 -11.33 0.55 -5.50
CA LEU A 187 -10.18 1.31 -6.03
C LEU A 187 -10.50 1.91 -7.41
N MET A 188 -11.22 1.15 -8.23
CA MET A 188 -11.99 1.66 -9.37
C MET A 188 -13.47 1.30 -9.15
N PRO A 189 -14.41 2.17 -9.53
CA PRO A 189 -15.83 1.93 -9.33
C PRO A 189 -16.29 0.59 -9.91
N GLY A 190 -17.02 -0.19 -9.10
CA GLY A 190 -17.58 -1.48 -9.50
C GLY A 190 -16.61 -2.68 -9.40
N ASN A 191 -15.35 -2.47 -9.12
CA ASN A 191 -14.39 -3.57 -9.02
C ASN A 191 -14.66 -4.51 -7.82
N SER A 192 -15.36 -4.04 -6.79
CA SER A 192 -15.76 -4.88 -5.66
C SER A 192 -16.72 -6.02 -6.06
N GLN A 193 -17.43 -5.87 -7.17
CA GLN A 193 -18.38 -6.85 -7.70
C GLN A 193 -17.76 -7.75 -8.78
N ASN A 194 -16.51 -7.55 -9.17
CA ASN A 194 -15.88 -8.33 -10.22
C ASN A 194 -15.50 -9.73 -9.70
N ALA A 195 -16.23 -10.75 -10.17
CA ALA A 195 -16.01 -12.14 -9.76
C ALA A 195 -14.64 -12.72 -10.18
N HIS A 196 -13.93 -12.07 -11.12
CA HIS A 196 -12.58 -12.49 -11.53
C HIS A 196 -11.50 -11.94 -10.61
N TYR A 197 -11.82 -11.00 -9.70
CA TYR A 197 -10.86 -10.46 -8.76
C TYR A 197 -10.81 -11.30 -7.48
N LEU A 198 -9.69 -11.27 -6.80
CA LEU A 198 -9.54 -11.99 -5.53
C LEU A 198 -10.45 -11.36 -4.48
N PRO A 199 -11.28 -12.12 -3.76
CA PRO A 199 -12.08 -11.61 -2.66
C PRO A 199 -11.19 -10.90 -1.62
N LEU A 200 -11.65 -9.74 -1.13
CA LEU A 200 -10.86 -8.90 -0.23
C LEU A 200 -10.45 -9.63 1.06
N ASP A 201 -11.38 -10.39 1.65
CA ASP A 201 -11.08 -11.16 2.86
C ASP A 201 -10.07 -12.26 2.60
N ALA A 202 -10.19 -13.02 1.51
CA ALA A 202 -9.24 -14.05 1.14
C ALA A 202 -7.84 -13.47 0.91
N PHE A 203 -7.73 -12.31 0.24
CA PHE A 203 -6.48 -11.59 0.08
C PHE A 203 -5.86 -11.21 1.42
N ALA A 204 -6.65 -10.58 2.30
CA ALA A 204 -6.14 -10.10 3.58
C ALA A 204 -5.73 -11.23 4.52
N ASP A 205 -6.46 -12.36 4.52
CA ASP A 205 -6.12 -13.55 5.31
C ASP A 205 -4.81 -14.20 4.82
N GLU A 206 -4.61 -14.27 3.51
CA GLU A 206 -3.37 -14.78 2.92
C GLU A 206 -2.18 -13.87 3.24
N VAL A 207 -2.36 -12.53 3.17
CA VAL A 207 -1.32 -11.58 3.58
C VAL A 207 -0.92 -11.76 5.03
N MET A 208 -1.89 -11.89 5.95
CA MET A 208 -1.59 -12.13 7.38
C MET A 208 -0.85 -13.45 7.60
N THR A 209 -1.23 -14.49 6.87
CA THR A 209 -0.56 -15.80 6.91
C THR A 209 0.90 -15.69 6.46
N LEU A 210 1.15 -15.00 5.34
CA LEU A 210 2.50 -14.79 4.81
C LEU A 210 3.36 -13.95 5.75
N LEU A 211 2.82 -12.86 6.31
CA LEU A 211 3.53 -12.03 7.28
C LEU A 211 3.92 -12.82 8.54
N ALA A 212 3.07 -13.74 8.97
CA ALA A 212 3.35 -14.60 10.13
C ALA A 212 4.40 -15.67 9.83
N ALA A 213 4.34 -16.28 8.64
CA ALA A 213 5.22 -17.37 8.23
C ALA A 213 6.64 -16.86 7.86
N GLU A 214 6.74 -15.66 7.32
CA GLU A 214 7.96 -15.10 6.77
C GLU A 214 8.26 -13.71 7.38
N PRO A 215 8.66 -13.63 8.66
CA PRO A 215 8.88 -12.34 9.31
C PRO A 215 9.98 -11.48 8.65
N ASP A 216 10.91 -12.10 7.93
CA ASP A 216 12.00 -11.45 7.23
C ASP A 216 11.74 -11.26 5.72
N ALA A 217 10.50 -11.48 5.27
CA ALA A 217 10.13 -11.32 3.87
C ALA A 217 10.46 -9.92 3.34
N ARG A 218 10.97 -9.89 2.10
CA ARG A 218 11.21 -8.65 1.36
C ARG A 218 9.97 -8.19 0.60
N GLU A 219 9.21 -9.17 0.10
CA GLU A 219 7.95 -8.98 -0.63
C GLU A 219 6.89 -9.92 -0.04
N ILE A 220 5.67 -9.43 0.10
CA ILE A 220 4.50 -10.26 0.43
C ILE A 220 3.73 -10.49 -0.87
N LEU A 221 3.80 -11.73 -1.34
CA LEU A 221 3.25 -12.17 -2.62
C LEU A 221 2.17 -13.23 -2.39
N VAL A 222 0.91 -12.84 -2.37
CA VAL A 222 -0.19 -13.81 -2.43
C VAL A 222 -0.09 -14.64 -3.71
N ASP A 223 -0.54 -15.88 -3.69
CA ASP A 223 -0.29 -16.82 -4.80
C ASP A 223 -0.72 -16.24 -6.16
N ARG A 224 -1.88 -15.60 -6.20
CA ARG A 224 -2.45 -15.03 -7.42
C ARG A 224 -1.57 -13.98 -8.12
N VAL A 225 -0.77 -13.21 -7.37
CA VAL A 225 0.07 -12.15 -7.97
C VAL A 225 1.33 -12.70 -8.61
N LYS A 226 1.77 -13.88 -8.24
CA LYS A 226 3.01 -14.51 -8.75
C LYS A 226 3.00 -14.67 -10.26
N PHE A 227 1.82 -14.89 -10.84
CA PHE A 227 1.65 -14.94 -12.29
C PHE A 227 2.14 -13.66 -13.01
N LEU A 228 1.86 -12.50 -12.43
CA LEU A 228 2.30 -11.21 -12.97
C LEU A 228 3.73 -10.86 -12.51
N ARG A 229 4.02 -11.07 -11.22
CA ARG A 229 5.30 -10.71 -10.60
C ARG A 229 6.49 -11.39 -11.26
N PHE A 230 6.36 -12.66 -11.62
CA PHE A 230 7.44 -13.47 -12.20
C PHE A 230 7.34 -13.67 -13.70
N ALA A 231 6.42 -12.98 -14.38
CA ALA A 231 6.17 -13.17 -15.81
C ALA A 231 7.42 -12.99 -16.68
N GLU A 232 8.23 -11.97 -16.41
CA GLU A 232 9.46 -11.68 -17.16
C GLU A 232 10.55 -12.72 -16.86
N VAL A 233 10.82 -12.97 -15.57
CA VAL A 233 11.88 -13.91 -15.14
C VAL A 233 11.63 -15.33 -15.62
N GLU A 234 10.36 -15.74 -15.71
CA GLU A 234 9.95 -17.08 -16.20
C GLU A 234 9.72 -17.12 -17.72
N GLY A 235 10.01 -16.06 -18.45
CA GLY A 235 9.84 -16.01 -19.92
C GLY A 235 8.39 -16.01 -20.39
N ARG A 236 7.43 -15.68 -19.51
CA ARG A 236 5.97 -15.68 -19.78
C ARG A 236 5.41 -14.28 -20.07
N TYR A 237 6.26 -13.25 -20.09
CA TYR A 237 5.81 -11.85 -20.18
C TYR A 237 4.80 -11.59 -21.32
N PRO A 238 5.04 -12.03 -22.59
CA PRO A 238 4.05 -11.80 -23.65
C PRO A 238 2.69 -12.43 -23.37
N ALA A 239 2.67 -13.62 -22.75
CA ALA A 239 1.43 -14.32 -22.41
C ALA A 239 0.71 -13.62 -21.24
N ALA A 240 1.44 -13.12 -20.24
CA ALA A 240 0.87 -12.37 -19.13
C ALA A 240 0.28 -11.03 -19.58
N VAL A 241 0.97 -10.32 -20.48
CA VAL A 241 0.44 -9.08 -21.08
C VAL A 241 -0.84 -9.36 -21.87
N ALA A 242 -0.87 -10.41 -22.71
CA ALA A 242 -2.05 -10.79 -23.47
C ALA A 242 -3.23 -11.19 -22.56
N ALA A 243 -2.97 -11.89 -21.47
CA ALA A 243 -4.00 -12.29 -20.50
C ALA A 243 -4.66 -11.08 -19.78
N LEU A 244 -3.86 -10.04 -19.49
CA LEU A 244 -4.38 -8.79 -18.90
C LEU A 244 -5.09 -7.89 -19.92
N ASN A 245 -4.73 -7.98 -21.20
CA ASN A 245 -5.21 -7.10 -22.25
C ASN A 245 -5.81 -7.94 -23.41
N PRO A 246 -6.92 -8.67 -23.16
CA PRO A 246 -7.54 -9.44 -24.24
C PRO A 246 -7.96 -8.49 -25.37
N ALA A 247 -7.74 -8.92 -26.61
CA ALA A 247 -8.23 -8.20 -27.78
C ALA A 247 -9.75 -8.05 -27.67
N ALA A 248 -10.26 -6.82 -27.88
CA ALA A 248 -11.68 -6.54 -27.91
C ALA A 248 -12.36 -7.15 -29.13
#